data_7f09121fae11c2206009da40c8091b2d
#
_entry.id   7f09121fae11c2206009da40c8091b2d
#
_cell.length_a   1.000
_cell.length_b   1.000
_cell.length_c   1.000
_cell.angle_alpha   90.00
_cell.angle_beta   90.00
_cell.angle_gamma   90.00
#
_symmetry.space_group_name_H-M   'P 1'
#
loop_
_entity.id
_entity.type
_entity.pdbx_description
1 polymer ?
#
loop_
_entity_poly.entity_id
_entity_poly.type
_entity_poly.pdbx_seq_one_letter_code
_entity_poly.pdbx_strand_id
1 'polypeptide(L)'
;MISIATTYYNRRPQFINTLRSLEISKVKDFEVIAVDDCSDEDQKIDDLEKRFKFLKVYRIDKEDKWYHNPCIPFNIAFSLCKGDKIIVQNAECLHHSDILIRTEQNLNDSNYLSFANYSIDEDTTKKISKHEKIKEFIDSYPMNDNRFDFYGNGVNGWYNHGIYRPCAFHFCSGITRKNLIELNGFDESYANGICYDDNEFLYRINLKGLKIIFEDDFKTIHQYHERVNYIKDNSTHLEAINRNIFNNITQRRLSYKVNNRNVF
;
A
#
# COMPACT_ATOMS: atom_id res chain seq x y z
N MET A 1 -14.35 -4.11 12.94
CA MET A 1 -14.33 -3.70 11.52
C MET A 1 -12.91 -3.48 11.04
N ILE A 2 -12.59 -3.80 9.75
CA ILE A 2 -11.28 -3.56 9.11
C ILE A 2 -11.43 -2.40 8.11
N SER A 3 -10.51 -1.43 8.12
CA SER A 3 -10.40 -0.43 7.04
C SER A 3 -9.17 -0.72 6.18
N ILE A 4 -9.32 -0.69 4.87
CA ILE A 4 -8.21 -0.74 3.91
C ILE A 4 -7.96 0.68 3.44
N ALA A 5 -6.81 1.24 3.79
CA ALA A 5 -6.36 2.55 3.35
C ALA A 5 -5.47 2.40 2.11
N THR A 6 -5.84 3.04 1.03
CA THR A 6 -5.09 3.00 -0.23
C THR A 6 -5.05 4.36 -0.91
N THR A 7 -3.94 4.63 -1.59
CA THR A 7 -3.80 5.76 -2.50
C THR A 7 -3.92 5.27 -3.93
N TYR A 8 -4.56 6.05 -4.78
CA TYR A 8 -4.84 5.67 -6.14
C TYR A 8 -4.40 6.78 -7.11
N TYR A 9 -3.73 6.41 -8.21
CA TYR A 9 -3.41 7.31 -9.32
C TYR A 9 -3.30 6.55 -10.63
N ASN A 10 -4.19 6.84 -11.61
CA ASN A 10 -4.14 6.36 -13.00
C ASN A 10 -3.91 4.84 -13.18
N ARG A 11 -4.61 4.00 -12.41
CA ARG A 11 -4.48 2.52 -12.41
C ARG A 11 -5.82 1.82 -12.36
N ARG A 12 -6.82 2.36 -13.07
CA ARG A 12 -8.20 1.90 -12.97
C ARG A 12 -8.39 0.40 -13.22
N PRO A 13 -7.78 -0.24 -14.25
CA PRO A 13 -7.91 -1.69 -14.44
C PRO A 13 -7.33 -2.50 -13.27
N GLN A 14 -6.15 -2.13 -12.77
CA GLN A 14 -5.50 -2.82 -11.65
C GLN A 14 -6.33 -2.67 -10.37
N PHE A 15 -6.83 -1.47 -10.10
CA PHE A 15 -7.65 -1.23 -8.91
C PHE A 15 -8.97 -2.01 -8.94
N ILE A 16 -9.63 -2.11 -10.11
CA ILE A 16 -10.81 -2.95 -10.27
C ILE A 16 -10.49 -4.42 -9.95
N ASN A 17 -9.35 -4.95 -10.38
CA ASN A 17 -8.93 -6.31 -10.04
C ASN A 17 -8.71 -6.48 -8.53
N THR A 18 -8.08 -5.48 -7.88
CA THR A 18 -7.92 -5.46 -6.42
C THR A 18 -9.27 -5.50 -5.71
N LEU A 19 -10.24 -4.66 -6.11
CA LEU A 19 -11.58 -4.65 -5.53
C LEU A 19 -12.31 -5.98 -5.75
N ARG A 20 -12.20 -6.58 -6.94
CA ARG A 20 -12.76 -7.91 -7.23
C ARG A 20 -12.16 -9.00 -6.34
N SER A 21 -10.88 -8.92 -6.01
CA SER A 21 -10.25 -9.89 -5.11
C SER A 21 -10.75 -9.75 -3.66
N LEU A 22 -11.13 -8.55 -3.25
CA LEU A 22 -11.72 -8.30 -1.93
C LEU A 22 -13.15 -8.83 -1.79
N GLU A 23 -13.93 -8.86 -2.87
CA GLU A 23 -15.28 -9.45 -2.87
C GLU A 23 -15.29 -10.92 -2.42
N ILE A 24 -14.17 -11.63 -2.64
CA ILE A 24 -14.03 -13.06 -2.34
C ILE A 24 -13.78 -13.32 -0.85
N SER A 25 -13.32 -12.33 -0.08
CA SER A 25 -13.05 -12.49 1.35
C SER A 25 -14.26 -13.01 2.12
N LYS A 26 -14.01 -13.85 3.10
CA LYS A 26 -15.03 -14.34 4.05
C LYS A 26 -15.40 -13.26 5.07
N VAL A 27 -14.50 -12.33 5.38
CA VAL A 27 -14.80 -11.16 6.20
C VAL A 27 -15.67 -10.20 5.41
N LYS A 28 -16.80 -9.78 5.96
CA LYS A 28 -17.75 -8.86 5.31
C LYS A 28 -17.83 -7.50 6.01
N ASP A 29 -17.35 -7.40 7.23
CA ASP A 29 -17.29 -6.15 8.00
C ASP A 29 -15.98 -5.41 7.74
N PHE A 30 -15.87 -4.82 6.53
CA PHE A 30 -14.74 -4.02 6.12
C PHE A 30 -15.14 -2.86 5.19
N GLU A 31 -14.28 -1.87 5.09
CA GLU A 31 -14.36 -0.76 4.13
C GLU A 31 -13.02 -0.58 3.40
N VAL A 32 -13.07 0.00 2.20
CA VAL A 32 -11.90 0.47 1.45
C VAL A 32 -12.00 1.99 1.34
N ILE A 33 -11.02 2.69 1.87
CA ILE A 33 -10.87 4.13 1.72
C ILE A 33 -9.79 4.38 0.66
N ALA A 34 -10.22 4.77 -0.53
CA ALA A 34 -9.34 5.07 -1.64
C ALA A 34 -9.22 6.59 -1.83
N VAL A 35 -8.01 7.11 -1.67
CA VAL A 35 -7.72 8.51 -1.97
C VAL A 35 -7.20 8.59 -3.40
N ASP A 36 -8.04 9.14 -4.30
CA ASP A 36 -7.67 9.43 -5.69
C ASP A 36 -6.80 10.68 -5.73
N ASP A 37 -5.52 10.45 -5.96
CA ASP A 37 -4.46 11.46 -5.96
C ASP A 37 -4.43 12.26 -7.26
N CYS A 38 -5.57 12.88 -7.63
CA CYS A 38 -5.72 13.72 -8.81
C CYS A 38 -5.51 12.97 -10.14
N SER A 39 -6.16 11.80 -10.30
CA SER A 39 -6.14 11.02 -11.56
C SER A 39 -6.77 11.76 -12.74
N ASP A 40 -6.39 11.37 -13.96
CA ASP A 40 -6.98 11.85 -15.21
C ASP A 40 -8.48 11.50 -15.27
N GLU A 41 -9.25 12.25 -16.07
CA GLU A 41 -10.71 12.13 -16.12
C GLU A 41 -11.20 10.73 -16.47
N ASP A 42 -10.52 10.05 -17.41
CA ASP A 42 -10.84 8.68 -17.85
C ASP A 42 -10.39 7.60 -16.84
N GLN A 43 -9.57 7.98 -15.86
CA GLN A 43 -9.06 7.11 -14.81
C GLN A 43 -9.74 7.30 -13.45
N LYS A 44 -10.73 8.20 -13.35
CA LYS A 44 -11.51 8.41 -12.12
C LYS A 44 -12.21 7.12 -11.68
N ILE A 45 -12.37 6.97 -10.36
CA ILE A 45 -12.91 5.75 -9.74
C ILE A 45 -14.18 5.97 -8.89
N ASP A 46 -14.74 7.16 -8.89
CA ASP A 46 -15.94 7.50 -8.11
C ASP A 46 -17.15 6.62 -8.47
N ASP A 47 -17.30 6.26 -9.75
CA ASP A 47 -18.39 5.41 -10.23
C ASP A 47 -18.31 3.97 -9.68
N LEU A 48 -17.13 3.53 -9.26
CA LEU A 48 -16.91 2.19 -8.70
C LEU A 48 -17.63 1.99 -7.35
N GLU A 49 -17.91 3.07 -6.58
CA GLU A 49 -18.73 2.99 -5.35
C GLU A 49 -20.12 2.42 -5.59
N LYS A 50 -20.68 2.59 -6.79
CA LYS A 50 -21.98 2.02 -7.17
C LYS A 50 -21.93 0.50 -7.21
N ARG A 51 -20.81 -0.06 -7.66
CA ARG A 51 -20.58 -1.49 -7.77
C ARG A 51 -20.05 -2.10 -6.47
N PHE A 52 -19.02 -1.51 -5.89
CA PHE A 52 -18.35 -2.03 -4.69
C PHE A 52 -18.81 -1.26 -3.46
N LYS A 53 -19.82 -1.77 -2.75
CA LYS A 53 -20.47 -1.06 -1.63
C LYS A 53 -19.58 -0.82 -0.41
N PHE A 54 -18.48 -1.55 -0.32
CA PHE A 54 -17.44 -1.36 0.69
C PHE A 54 -16.42 -0.27 0.33
N LEU A 55 -16.43 0.25 -0.91
CA LEU A 55 -15.54 1.30 -1.39
C LEU A 55 -16.08 2.68 -1.01
N LYS A 56 -15.17 3.55 -0.58
CA LYS A 56 -15.34 5.00 -0.42
C LYS A 56 -14.18 5.70 -1.11
N VAL A 57 -14.49 6.62 -2.01
CA VAL A 57 -13.51 7.40 -2.76
C VAL A 57 -13.46 8.82 -2.24
N TYR A 58 -12.27 9.30 -1.97
CA TYR A 58 -11.98 10.71 -1.71
C TYR A 58 -11.03 11.20 -2.82
N ARG A 59 -11.43 12.24 -3.55
CA ARG A 59 -10.59 12.79 -4.62
C ARG A 59 -9.89 14.05 -4.14
N ILE A 60 -8.59 14.15 -4.42
CA ILE A 60 -7.79 15.36 -4.21
C ILE A 60 -7.93 16.24 -5.46
N ASP A 61 -8.24 17.51 -5.28
CA ASP A 61 -8.31 18.48 -6.36
C ASP A 61 -6.89 18.86 -6.82
N LYS A 62 -6.77 19.28 -8.07
CA LYS A 62 -5.47 19.57 -8.69
C LYS A 62 -4.73 20.70 -7.97
N GLU A 63 -5.46 21.67 -7.45
CA GLU A 63 -4.95 22.82 -6.71
C GLU A 63 -4.32 22.41 -5.37
N ASP A 64 -4.76 21.29 -4.80
CA ASP A 64 -4.29 20.77 -3.50
C ASP A 64 -3.10 19.80 -3.65
N LYS A 65 -2.74 19.43 -4.87
CA LYS A 65 -1.62 18.51 -5.15
C LYS A 65 -0.30 19.26 -5.33
N TRP A 66 0.39 19.52 -4.23
CA TRP A 66 1.71 20.18 -4.19
C TRP A 66 2.90 19.23 -3.92
N TYR A 67 2.62 17.97 -3.64
CA TYR A 67 3.56 16.94 -3.20
C TYR A 67 3.82 15.89 -4.29
N HIS A 68 4.84 15.04 -4.05
CA HIS A 68 5.21 13.93 -4.92
C HIS A 68 5.08 12.56 -4.22
N ASN A 69 5.20 12.54 -2.88
CA ASN A 69 5.19 11.31 -2.09
C ASN A 69 3.77 10.93 -1.64
N PRO A 70 3.41 9.64 -1.65
CA PRO A 70 2.08 9.18 -1.22
C PRO A 70 1.79 9.35 0.28
N CYS A 71 2.74 9.83 1.09
CA CYS A 71 2.53 10.06 2.53
C CYS A 71 1.32 11.00 2.79
N ILE A 72 1.10 12.01 1.94
CA ILE A 72 -0.04 12.94 2.09
C ILE A 72 -1.37 12.23 1.82
N PRO A 73 -1.62 11.61 0.65
CA PRO A 73 -2.89 10.93 0.41
C PRO A 73 -3.11 9.73 1.33
N PHE A 74 -2.06 9.03 1.80
CA PHE A 74 -2.24 8.01 2.84
C PHE A 74 -2.71 8.62 4.17
N ASN A 75 -2.17 9.74 4.62
CA ASN A 75 -2.61 10.41 5.84
C ASN A 75 -4.08 10.85 5.73
N ILE A 76 -4.51 11.30 4.56
CA ILE A 76 -5.93 11.58 4.31
C ILE A 76 -6.75 10.28 4.44
N ALA A 77 -6.33 9.19 3.80
CA ALA A 77 -7.02 7.90 3.91
C ALA A 77 -7.12 7.43 5.37
N PHE A 78 -6.05 7.55 6.16
CA PHE A 78 -6.04 7.18 7.57
C PHE A 78 -7.05 7.96 8.39
N SER A 79 -7.17 9.26 8.16
CA SER A 79 -8.14 10.12 8.87
C SER A 79 -9.59 9.72 8.60
N LEU A 80 -9.87 9.14 7.44
CA LEU A 80 -11.20 8.71 7.01
C LEU A 80 -11.54 7.28 7.44
N CYS A 81 -10.55 6.45 7.80
CA CYS A 81 -10.72 5.08 8.25
C CYS A 81 -11.47 5.00 9.58
N LYS A 82 -12.45 4.10 9.68
CA LYS A 82 -13.28 3.89 10.87
C LYS A 82 -12.97 2.59 11.61
N GLY A 83 -12.31 1.64 10.95
CA GLY A 83 -11.98 0.33 11.52
C GLY A 83 -10.90 0.41 12.61
N ASP A 84 -10.93 -0.53 13.54
CA ASP A 84 -9.92 -0.66 14.60
C ASP A 84 -8.62 -1.28 14.09
N LYS A 85 -8.71 -2.00 12.97
CA LYS A 85 -7.61 -2.63 12.26
C LYS A 85 -7.49 -2.00 10.88
N ILE A 86 -6.30 -1.53 10.55
CA ILE A 86 -6.02 -0.84 9.30
C ILE A 86 -5.10 -1.71 8.45
N ILE A 87 -5.50 -1.97 7.21
CA ILE A 87 -4.62 -2.49 6.17
C ILE A 87 -4.14 -1.29 5.35
N VAL A 88 -2.84 -1.10 5.26
CA VAL A 88 -2.20 -0.10 4.39
C VAL A 88 -1.72 -0.84 3.17
N GLN A 89 -2.21 -0.47 1.98
CA GLN A 89 -1.80 -1.16 0.76
C GLN A 89 -1.81 -0.25 -0.48
N ASN A 90 -1.07 -0.66 -1.50
CA ASN A 90 -1.12 -0.03 -2.80
C ASN A 90 -2.36 -0.46 -3.59
N ALA A 91 -2.89 0.44 -4.43
CA ALA A 91 -4.11 0.20 -5.21
C ALA A 91 -4.01 -1.00 -6.16
N GLU A 92 -2.81 -1.31 -6.65
CA GLU A 92 -2.52 -2.43 -7.54
C GLU A 92 -2.25 -3.77 -6.85
N CYS A 93 -2.26 -3.81 -5.51
CA CYS A 93 -2.02 -5.05 -4.75
C CYS A 93 -3.31 -5.85 -4.60
N LEU A 94 -3.52 -6.79 -5.51
CA LEU A 94 -4.69 -7.68 -5.43
C LEU A 94 -4.45 -8.83 -4.43
N HIS A 95 -5.49 -9.23 -3.68
CA HIS A 95 -5.40 -10.29 -2.69
C HIS A 95 -5.44 -11.68 -3.33
N HIS A 96 -4.34 -12.43 -3.22
CA HIS A 96 -4.29 -13.84 -3.58
C HIS A 96 -4.88 -14.70 -2.44
N SER A 97 -4.48 -14.41 -1.21
CA SER A 97 -5.01 -15.06 0.00
C SER A 97 -6.04 -14.15 0.68
N ASP A 98 -6.81 -14.69 1.61
CA ASP A 98 -7.76 -13.90 2.41
C ASP A 98 -7.02 -13.10 3.51
N ILE A 99 -6.46 -11.96 3.10
CA ILE A 99 -5.70 -11.05 3.97
C ILE A 99 -6.57 -10.50 5.11
N LEU A 100 -7.87 -10.29 4.86
CA LEU A 100 -8.76 -9.75 5.88
C LEU A 100 -8.96 -10.73 7.03
N ILE A 101 -9.17 -12.02 6.75
CA ILE A 101 -9.24 -13.05 7.80
C ILE A 101 -7.96 -13.06 8.64
N ARG A 102 -6.79 -13.03 7.98
CA ARG A 102 -5.52 -13.06 8.69
C ARG A 102 -5.34 -11.82 9.55
N THR A 103 -5.70 -10.66 9.03
CA THR A 103 -5.71 -9.40 9.79
C THR A 103 -6.65 -9.48 11.00
N GLU A 104 -7.85 -10.01 10.82
CA GLU A 104 -8.81 -10.17 11.92
C GLU A 104 -8.27 -11.06 13.04
N GLN A 105 -7.64 -12.18 12.69
CA GLN A 105 -7.15 -13.17 13.64
C GLN A 105 -5.87 -12.75 14.36
N ASN A 106 -4.91 -12.12 13.69
CA ASN A 106 -3.54 -11.99 14.17
C ASN A 106 -3.12 -10.57 14.51
N LEU A 107 -3.76 -9.54 13.92
CA LEU A 107 -3.37 -8.17 14.20
C LEU A 107 -3.84 -7.75 15.59
N ASN A 108 -2.89 -7.23 16.38
CA ASN A 108 -3.13 -6.67 17.72
C ASN A 108 -2.16 -5.51 18.02
N ASP A 109 -2.28 -4.89 19.19
CA ASP A 109 -1.51 -3.70 19.57
C ASP A 109 -0.01 -3.94 19.77
N SER A 110 0.46 -5.19 19.76
CA SER A 110 1.88 -5.53 19.94
C SER A 110 2.62 -5.80 18.63
N ASN A 111 1.91 -5.82 17.47
CA ASN A 111 2.51 -6.22 16.21
C ASN A 111 2.15 -5.32 15.02
N TYR A 112 2.94 -5.49 13.97
CA TYR A 112 2.73 -5.00 12.63
C TYR A 112 2.83 -6.20 11.69
N LEU A 113 1.79 -6.44 10.88
CA LEU A 113 1.75 -7.54 9.91
C LEU A 113 2.29 -7.06 8.56
N SER A 114 3.21 -7.82 7.99
CA SER A 114 3.74 -7.56 6.65
C SER A 114 3.42 -8.74 5.76
N PHE A 115 2.47 -8.56 4.85
CA PHE A 115 2.01 -9.64 3.96
C PHE A 115 2.96 -9.83 2.79
N ALA A 116 3.14 -11.08 2.36
CA ALA A 116 3.93 -11.39 1.18
C ALA A 116 3.32 -10.73 -0.06
N ASN A 117 4.18 -10.18 -0.91
CA ASN A 117 3.77 -9.47 -2.11
C ASN A 117 4.62 -9.90 -3.31
N TYR A 118 3.97 -10.50 -4.32
CA TYR A 118 4.61 -11.02 -5.51
C TYR A 118 4.32 -10.13 -6.72
N SER A 119 5.36 -9.66 -7.40
CA SER A 119 5.21 -8.84 -8.59
C SER A 119 5.02 -9.71 -9.84
N ILE A 120 4.16 -9.26 -10.74
CA ILE A 120 3.87 -9.89 -12.02
C ILE A 120 4.08 -8.91 -13.19
N ASP A 121 4.33 -9.47 -14.38
CA ASP A 121 4.54 -8.70 -15.60
C ASP A 121 3.26 -8.08 -16.18
N GLU A 122 3.45 -7.27 -17.22
CA GLU A 122 2.37 -6.54 -17.91
C GLU A 122 1.39 -7.49 -18.59
N ASP A 123 1.89 -8.52 -19.27
CA ASP A 123 1.04 -9.48 -19.99
C ASP A 123 0.14 -10.27 -19.04
N THR A 124 0.68 -10.69 -17.91
CA THR A 124 -0.08 -11.37 -16.85
C THR A 124 -1.12 -10.44 -16.24
N THR A 125 -0.76 -9.18 -15.97
CA THR A 125 -1.70 -8.16 -15.47
C THR A 125 -2.86 -7.96 -16.45
N LYS A 126 -2.60 -7.87 -17.75
CA LYS A 126 -3.64 -7.76 -18.80
C LYS A 126 -4.55 -8.99 -18.85
N LYS A 127 -4.00 -10.19 -18.64
CA LYS A 127 -4.78 -11.45 -18.57
C LYS A 127 -5.75 -11.43 -17.40
N ILE A 128 -5.30 -11.04 -16.20
CA ILE A 128 -6.15 -10.91 -15.00
C ILE A 128 -7.34 -9.99 -15.27
N SER A 129 -7.09 -8.83 -15.88
CA SER A 129 -8.14 -7.83 -16.14
C SER A 129 -9.24 -8.34 -17.07
N LYS A 130 -8.93 -9.30 -17.95
CA LYS A 130 -9.88 -9.93 -18.88
C LYS A 130 -10.53 -11.20 -18.33
N HIS A 131 -10.04 -11.74 -17.21
CA HIS A 131 -10.52 -13.00 -16.67
C HIS A 131 -11.78 -12.80 -15.83
N GLU A 132 -12.89 -13.47 -16.20
CA GLU A 132 -14.17 -13.35 -15.49
C GLU A 132 -14.06 -13.85 -14.04
N LYS A 133 -13.36 -14.97 -13.84
CA LYS A 133 -13.19 -15.62 -12.55
C LYS A 133 -11.80 -15.36 -11.99
N ILE A 134 -11.61 -14.20 -11.39
CA ILE A 134 -10.31 -13.77 -10.86
C ILE A 134 -9.69 -14.77 -9.89
N LYS A 135 -10.51 -15.44 -9.07
CA LYS A 135 -10.03 -16.42 -8.09
C LYS A 135 -9.38 -17.62 -8.77
N GLU A 136 -9.98 -18.19 -9.81
CA GLU A 136 -9.41 -19.34 -10.53
C GLU A 136 -8.07 -18.99 -11.15
N PHE A 137 -7.94 -17.79 -11.69
CA PHE A 137 -6.67 -17.30 -12.22
C PHE A 137 -5.62 -17.18 -11.13
N ILE A 138 -5.98 -16.53 -10.01
CA ILE A 138 -5.07 -16.30 -8.87
C ILE A 138 -4.58 -17.63 -8.30
N ASP A 139 -5.49 -18.58 -8.04
CA ASP A 139 -5.17 -19.88 -7.45
C ASP A 139 -4.25 -20.73 -8.37
N SER A 140 -4.28 -20.50 -9.68
CA SER A 140 -3.45 -21.23 -10.66
C SER A 140 -2.11 -20.56 -10.96
N TYR A 141 -1.87 -19.34 -10.47
CA TYR A 141 -0.66 -18.58 -10.81
C TYR A 141 0.58 -19.11 -10.07
N PRO A 142 1.63 -19.56 -10.79
CA PRO A 142 2.84 -20.03 -10.16
C PRO A 142 3.69 -18.86 -9.63
N MET A 143 4.04 -18.90 -8.36
CA MET A 143 4.98 -17.96 -7.73
C MET A 143 6.33 -18.66 -7.55
N ASN A 144 7.36 -18.16 -8.21
CA ASN A 144 8.71 -18.70 -8.11
C ASN A 144 9.43 -18.15 -6.87
N ASP A 145 10.31 -18.95 -6.30
CA ASP A 145 11.12 -18.60 -5.13
C ASP A 145 12.31 -17.71 -5.52
N ASN A 146 12.02 -16.52 -6.03
CA ASN A 146 13.01 -15.54 -6.45
C ASN A 146 12.67 -14.14 -5.94
N ARG A 147 13.71 -13.36 -5.63
CA ARG A 147 13.59 -11.95 -5.33
C ARG A 147 13.24 -11.16 -6.57
N PHE A 148 12.33 -10.19 -6.46
CA PHE A 148 12.13 -9.20 -7.50
C PHE A 148 13.40 -8.35 -7.67
N ASP A 149 13.85 -8.20 -8.88
CA ASP A 149 15.02 -7.41 -9.22
C ASP A 149 14.63 -6.25 -10.14
N PHE A 150 14.77 -5.02 -9.64
CA PHE A 150 14.52 -3.80 -10.41
C PHE A 150 15.50 -3.60 -11.58
N TYR A 151 16.68 -4.18 -11.49
CA TYR A 151 17.78 -3.98 -12.41
C TYR A 151 18.07 -5.22 -13.28
N GLY A 152 17.44 -6.34 -12.95
CA GLY A 152 17.62 -7.61 -13.66
C GLY A 152 16.52 -7.94 -14.66
N ASN A 153 16.63 -9.08 -15.31
CA ASN A 153 15.71 -9.53 -16.35
C ASN A 153 14.41 -10.13 -15.80
N GLY A 154 14.20 -10.17 -14.48
CA GLY A 154 13.05 -10.79 -13.83
C GLY A 154 12.02 -9.76 -13.42
N VAL A 155 10.92 -9.66 -14.17
CA VAL A 155 9.75 -8.84 -13.79
C VAL A 155 8.89 -9.53 -12.73
N ASN A 156 8.99 -10.86 -12.66
CA ASN A 156 8.24 -11.71 -11.72
C ASN A 156 9.12 -12.06 -10.53
N GLY A 157 8.64 -11.80 -9.32
CA GLY A 157 9.40 -12.10 -8.11
C GLY A 157 8.82 -11.44 -6.85
N TRP A 158 9.37 -11.81 -5.70
CA TRP A 158 8.91 -11.30 -4.41
C TRP A 158 9.31 -9.85 -4.20
N TYR A 159 8.32 -8.97 -4.18
CA TYR A 159 8.44 -7.58 -3.77
C TYR A 159 8.61 -7.45 -2.25
N ASN A 160 7.90 -8.31 -1.49
CA ASN A 160 8.04 -8.45 -0.05
C ASN A 160 7.84 -9.93 0.33
N HIS A 161 8.74 -10.50 1.10
CA HIS A 161 8.67 -11.87 1.61
C HIS A 161 9.72 -12.06 2.71
N GLY A 162 9.38 -12.73 3.80
CA GLY A 162 10.27 -12.88 4.96
C GLY A 162 11.62 -13.54 4.66
N ILE A 163 11.68 -14.38 3.63
CA ILE A 163 12.93 -15.06 3.21
C ILE A 163 13.58 -14.34 2.03
N TYR A 164 12.84 -14.09 0.95
CA TYR A 164 13.43 -13.63 -0.31
C TYR A 164 13.71 -12.13 -0.37
N ARG A 165 12.84 -11.30 0.25
CA ARG A 165 13.01 -9.85 0.33
C ARG A 165 12.28 -9.27 1.56
N PRO A 166 12.89 -9.36 2.75
CA PRO A 166 12.25 -8.95 4.01
C PRO A 166 12.30 -7.43 4.23
N CYS A 167 11.63 -6.66 3.38
CA CYS A 167 11.60 -5.21 3.49
C CYS A 167 10.45 -4.68 4.36
N ALA A 168 9.38 -5.45 4.54
CA ALA A 168 8.19 -5.12 5.34
C ALA A 168 7.49 -3.79 4.97
N PHE A 169 7.69 -3.29 3.73
CA PHE A 169 7.07 -2.07 3.25
C PHE A 169 5.55 -2.21 3.13
N HIS A 170 4.84 -1.09 3.06
CA HIS A 170 3.38 -1.04 3.05
C HIS A 170 2.73 -1.42 1.69
N PHE A 171 3.34 -2.29 0.88
CA PHE A 171 2.68 -2.86 -0.29
C PHE A 171 1.34 -3.49 0.07
N CYS A 172 1.33 -4.26 1.16
CA CYS A 172 0.16 -4.68 1.92
C CYS A 172 0.59 -5.01 3.34
N SER A 173 0.11 -4.26 4.31
CA SER A 173 0.51 -4.41 5.71
C SER A 173 -0.65 -4.11 6.65
N GLY A 174 -0.59 -4.66 7.87
CA GLY A 174 -1.59 -4.46 8.90
C GLY A 174 -1.04 -3.74 10.13
N ILE A 175 -1.78 -2.74 10.61
CA ILE A 175 -1.49 -2.01 11.86
C ILE A 175 -2.80 -1.70 12.58
N THR A 176 -2.83 -1.71 13.93
CA THR A 176 -4.03 -1.27 14.64
C THR A 176 -4.21 0.24 14.51
N ARG A 177 -5.47 0.69 14.45
CA ARG A 177 -5.79 2.12 14.41
C ARG A 177 -5.17 2.88 15.58
N LYS A 178 -5.16 2.28 16.77
CA LYS A 178 -4.50 2.83 17.95
C LYS A 178 -3.02 3.11 17.70
N ASN A 179 -2.26 2.12 17.22
CA ASN A 179 -0.84 2.29 16.93
C ASN A 179 -0.61 3.33 15.83
N LEU A 180 -1.43 3.34 14.79
CA LEU A 180 -1.33 4.31 13.69
C LEU A 180 -1.58 5.75 14.17
N ILE A 181 -2.55 5.96 15.07
CA ILE A 181 -2.81 7.26 15.71
C ILE A 181 -1.62 7.68 16.58
N GLU A 182 -1.05 6.78 17.38
CA GLU A 182 0.11 7.06 18.22
C GLU A 182 1.36 7.42 17.41
N LEU A 183 1.55 6.78 16.24
CA LEU A 183 2.58 7.13 15.26
C LEU A 183 2.26 8.47 14.54
N ASN A 184 1.00 8.88 14.53
CA ASN A 184 0.46 10.03 13.82
C ASN A 184 0.65 9.95 12.29
N GLY A 185 0.39 8.77 11.71
CA GLY A 185 0.45 8.51 10.27
C GLY A 185 1.87 8.46 9.69
N PHE A 186 1.99 8.75 8.39
CA PHE A 186 3.27 8.93 7.71
C PHE A 186 3.86 10.32 8.01
N ASP A 187 5.17 10.43 7.96
CA ASP A 187 5.90 11.71 8.14
C ASP A 187 5.77 12.57 6.87
N GLU A 188 5.05 13.69 6.99
CA GLU A 188 4.80 14.62 5.88
C GLU A 188 6.04 15.40 5.45
N SER A 189 7.15 15.35 6.20
CA SER A 189 8.43 15.92 5.76
C SER A 189 8.97 15.28 4.49
N TYR A 190 8.50 14.06 4.16
CA TYR A 190 8.86 13.34 2.93
C TYR A 190 8.04 13.76 1.70
N ALA A 191 7.07 14.64 1.84
CA ALA A 191 6.12 14.99 0.77
C ALA A 191 6.77 15.48 -0.53
N ASN A 192 7.89 16.21 -0.44
CA ASN A 192 8.54 16.84 -1.60
C ASN A 192 9.50 15.93 -2.39
N GLY A 193 9.76 14.72 -1.91
CA GLY A 193 10.60 13.73 -2.59
C GLY A 193 9.85 12.46 -2.95
N ILE A 194 10.57 11.39 -3.25
CA ILE A 194 10.02 10.04 -3.46
C ILE A 194 10.78 9.02 -2.63
N CYS A 195 10.17 7.85 -2.38
CA CYS A 195 10.73 6.79 -1.56
C CYS A 195 11.02 7.24 -0.11
N TYR A 196 11.60 6.35 0.66
CA TYR A 196 12.00 6.51 2.06
C TYR A 196 10.88 6.72 3.09
N ASP A 197 9.66 6.98 2.68
CA ASP A 197 8.46 6.97 3.55
C ASP A 197 8.25 5.60 4.21
N ASP A 198 8.43 4.53 3.43
CA ASP A 198 8.44 3.14 3.94
C ASP A 198 9.53 2.89 4.99
N ASN A 199 10.76 3.29 4.68
CA ASN A 199 11.90 3.10 5.57
C ASN A 199 11.71 3.86 6.88
N GLU A 200 11.21 5.10 6.78
CA GLU A 200 10.91 5.97 7.92
C GLU A 200 9.80 5.39 8.79
N PHE A 201 8.71 4.94 8.19
CA PHE A 201 7.59 4.36 8.91
C PHE A 201 8.03 3.10 9.67
N LEU A 202 8.79 2.21 9.03
CA LEU A 202 9.35 1.02 9.68
C LEU A 202 10.33 1.36 10.80
N TYR A 203 11.14 2.40 10.62
CA TYR A 203 12.01 2.89 11.69
C TYR A 203 11.20 3.25 12.95
N ARG A 204 10.05 3.96 12.77
CA ARG A 204 9.18 4.33 13.89
C ARG A 204 8.39 3.15 14.47
N ILE A 205 7.99 2.18 13.65
CA ILE A 205 7.38 0.92 14.10
C ILE A 205 8.33 0.20 15.05
N ASN A 206 9.63 0.08 14.67
CA ASN A 206 10.65 -0.53 15.51
C ASN A 206 10.91 0.31 16.78
N LEU A 207 11.01 1.64 16.65
CA LEU A 207 11.23 2.54 17.79
C LEU A 207 10.08 2.48 18.80
N LYS A 208 8.85 2.26 18.33
CA LYS A 208 7.67 2.03 19.17
C LYS A 208 7.68 0.65 19.84
N GLY A 209 8.51 -0.27 19.40
CA GLY A 209 8.61 -1.62 19.93
C GLY A 209 7.56 -2.59 19.37
N LEU A 210 6.94 -2.30 18.23
CA LEU A 210 6.03 -3.23 17.58
C LEU A 210 6.82 -4.38 16.92
N LYS A 211 6.33 -5.61 17.12
CA LYS A 211 6.92 -6.78 16.48
C LYS A 211 6.48 -6.85 15.00
N ILE A 212 7.42 -6.76 14.07
CA ILE A 212 7.14 -7.02 12.65
C ILE A 212 7.00 -8.52 12.44
N ILE A 213 5.85 -8.95 11.89
CA ILE A 213 5.54 -10.33 11.56
C ILE A 213 5.38 -10.44 10.04
N PHE A 214 6.24 -11.22 9.41
CA PHE A 214 6.08 -11.58 8.00
C PHE A 214 5.05 -12.70 7.87
N GLU A 215 4.03 -12.44 7.07
CA GLU A 215 2.92 -13.35 6.79
C GLU A 215 3.07 -13.96 5.40
N ASP A 216 4.08 -14.84 5.23
CA ASP A 216 4.49 -15.37 3.93
C ASP A 216 3.46 -16.32 3.29
N ASP A 217 2.62 -16.97 4.10
CA ASP A 217 1.51 -17.80 3.62
C ASP A 217 0.32 -16.98 3.11
N PHE A 218 0.24 -15.71 3.49
CA PHE A 218 -0.82 -14.79 3.10
C PHE A 218 -0.30 -13.77 2.07
N LYS A 219 -0.68 -13.99 0.82
CA LYS A 219 -0.04 -13.38 -0.35
C LYS A 219 -0.92 -12.35 -1.02
N THR A 220 -0.29 -11.31 -1.52
CA THR A 220 -0.85 -10.35 -2.47
C THR A 220 -0.07 -10.38 -3.77
N ILE A 221 -0.66 -9.92 -4.85
CA ILE A 221 -0.02 -9.80 -6.16
C ILE A 221 0.08 -8.34 -6.52
N HIS A 222 1.30 -7.86 -6.73
CA HIS A 222 1.57 -6.53 -7.26
C HIS A 222 1.47 -6.56 -8.79
N GLN A 223 0.40 -5.98 -9.31
CA GLN A 223 0.14 -5.90 -10.73
C GLN A 223 1.06 -4.88 -11.39
N TYR A 224 1.51 -5.17 -12.62
CA TYR A 224 2.32 -4.24 -13.40
C TYR A 224 1.60 -2.92 -13.64
N HIS A 225 2.35 -1.83 -13.52
CA HIS A 225 1.93 -0.49 -13.91
C HIS A 225 3.16 0.34 -14.31
N GLU A 226 2.96 1.29 -15.19
CA GLU A 226 4.00 2.25 -15.53
C GLU A 226 4.20 3.28 -14.42
N ARG A 227 5.42 3.79 -14.30
CA ARG A 227 5.71 4.94 -13.44
C ARG A 227 5.27 6.22 -14.14
N VAL A 228 4.81 7.19 -13.35
CA VAL A 228 4.48 8.54 -13.84
C VAL A 228 5.70 9.16 -14.49
N ASN A 229 5.54 9.73 -15.69
CA ASN A 229 6.66 10.29 -16.48
C ASN A 229 7.48 11.32 -15.70
N TYR A 230 6.84 12.27 -15.02
CA TYR A 230 7.55 13.24 -14.19
C TYR A 230 8.42 12.60 -13.10
N ILE A 231 7.91 11.59 -12.43
CA ILE A 231 8.66 10.82 -11.42
C ILE A 231 9.83 10.08 -12.09
N LYS A 232 9.60 9.48 -13.25
CA LYS A 232 10.61 8.74 -14.00
C LYS A 232 11.79 9.66 -14.41
N ASP A 233 11.47 10.85 -14.90
CA ASP A 233 12.47 11.82 -15.39
C ASP A 233 13.24 12.50 -14.25
N ASN A 234 12.64 12.65 -13.06
CA ASN A 234 13.22 13.36 -11.92
C ASN A 234 13.60 12.44 -10.75
N SER A 235 13.53 11.12 -10.93
CA SER A 235 13.64 10.13 -9.83
C SER A 235 14.89 10.29 -8.98
N THR A 236 16.05 10.50 -9.57
CA THR A 236 17.33 10.66 -8.85
C THR A 236 17.33 11.87 -7.92
N HIS A 237 16.81 13.00 -8.38
CA HIS A 237 16.75 14.23 -7.59
C HIS A 237 15.73 14.09 -6.45
N LEU A 238 14.51 13.64 -6.76
CA LEU A 238 13.44 13.47 -5.79
C LEU A 238 13.79 12.43 -4.72
N GLU A 239 14.44 11.33 -5.11
CA GLU A 239 14.93 10.33 -4.16
C GLU A 239 16.02 10.89 -3.26
N ALA A 240 16.95 11.72 -3.78
CA ALA A 240 18.01 12.33 -2.99
C ALA A 240 17.46 13.25 -1.88
N ILE A 241 16.35 13.95 -2.12
CA ILE A 241 15.67 14.77 -1.11
C ILE A 241 15.30 13.89 0.09
N ASN A 242 14.55 12.82 -0.14
CA ASN A 242 14.06 11.96 0.94
C ASN A 242 15.18 11.13 1.59
N ARG A 243 16.17 10.70 0.82
CA ARG A 243 17.39 10.04 1.34
C ARG A 243 18.13 10.92 2.36
N ASN A 244 18.27 12.22 2.06
CA ASN A 244 18.91 13.17 2.97
C ASN A 244 18.11 13.34 4.27
N ILE A 245 16.77 13.43 4.18
CA ILE A 245 15.91 13.49 5.37
C ILE A 245 16.09 12.23 6.20
N PHE A 246 16.03 11.05 5.58
CA PHE A 246 16.17 9.77 6.29
C PHE A 246 17.53 9.67 7.00
N ASN A 247 18.62 9.91 6.30
CA ASN A 247 19.98 9.75 6.84
C ASN A 247 20.32 10.78 7.92
N ASN A 248 19.84 12.01 7.82
CA ASN A 248 20.25 13.11 8.69
C ASN A 248 19.30 13.40 9.84
N ILE A 249 18.01 13.08 9.67
CA ILE A 249 16.97 13.41 10.65
C ILE A 249 16.40 12.13 11.26
N THR A 250 15.87 11.24 10.43
CA THR A 250 15.12 10.06 10.91
C THR A 250 15.97 9.16 11.78
N GLN A 251 17.20 8.83 11.38
CA GLN A 251 18.08 7.94 12.13
C GLN A 251 18.55 8.52 13.48
N ARG A 252 18.36 9.81 13.73
CA ARG A 252 18.64 10.48 15.00
C ARG A 252 17.42 10.73 15.86
N ARG A 253 16.23 10.39 15.34
CA ARG A 253 14.95 10.61 16.02
C ARG A 253 14.81 9.65 17.19
N LEU A 254 14.41 10.19 18.33
CA LEU A 254 14.10 9.42 19.55
C LEU A 254 12.59 9.23 19.75
N SER A 255 11.75 10.00 19.06
CA SER A 255 10.29 9.89 19.13
C SER A 255 9.75 9.16 17.92
N TYR A 256 8.83 8.22 18.14
CA TYR A 256 8.10 7.56 17.05
C TYR A 256 6.90 8.40 16.54
N LYS A 257 6.49 9.46 17.25
CA LYS A 257 5.43 10.36 16.80
C LYS A 257 6.01 11.45 15.90
N VAL A 258 5.35 11.71 14.78
CA VAL A 258 5.71 12.72 13.78
C VAL A 258 4.57 13.70 13.53
N ASN A 259 4.80 14.65 12.66
CA ASN A 259 3.91 15.72 12.27
C ASN A 259 3.51 16.65 13.43
N ASN A 260 3.55 17.94 13.19
CA ASN A 260 3.13 18.94 14.20
C ASN A 260 1.60 19.10 14.29
N ARG A 261 0.88 18.64 13.25
CA ARG A 261 -0.58 18.58 13.23
C ARG A 261 -1.08 17.16 13.57
N ASN A 262 -2.30 17.05 14.03
CA ASN A 262 -2.95 15.76 14.15
C ASN A 262 -3.42 15.30 12.77
N VAL A 263 -3.08 14.07 12.39
CA VAL A 263 -3.51 13.45 11.12
C VAL A 263 -4.92 12.88 11.23
N PHE A 264 -5.38 12.53 12.43
CA PHE A 264 -6.66 11.86 12.72
C PHE A 264 -7.72 12.80 13.29
#